data_78a5967bdb5af524daf463e05477ea1d
#
_entry.id   78a5967bdb5af524daf463e05477ea1d
#
_cell.length_a   1.000
_cell.length_b   1.000
_cell.length_c   1.000
_cell.angle_alpha   90.00
_cell.angle_beta   90.00
_cell.angle_gamma   90.00
#
_symmetry.space_group_name_H-M   'P 1'
#
loop_
_entity.id
_entity.type
_entity.pdbx_description
1 polymer ?
#
loop_
_entity_poly.entity_id
_entity_poly.type
_entity_poly.pdbx_seq_one_letter_code
_entity_poly.pdbx_strand_id
1 'polypeptide(L)'
;IPQPLPAGYVQFKELLNTVPLPSHSMFNITNCHYCTNANNIKNCYLVRGASYTEDSAYLIWDQSSKQCLDSHMTNRCELSYGNVNTTTCYRTFFSVDCESCHEIVLCKDSVGCNNCFGSVGLRNKSYYIFNKSYTKEEYQKKVEDFNLGSNQSFQEIKEQAYKHWLDYPNKFIHGYHNTDVSGDYIYNSKNTKNSFRVNGVEDSKFIQNILT
;
A
#
# COMPACT_ATOMS: atom_id res chain seq x y z
N ILE A 1 -20.73 -30.37 3.36
CA ILE A 1 -21.97 -29.81 3.96
C ILE A 1 -21.48 -28.63 4.84
N PRO A 2 -21.96 -27.40 4.60
CA PRO A 2 -21.59 -26.26 5.47
C PRO A 2 -22.05 -26.54 6.89
N GLN A 3 -21.16 -26.36 7.85
CA GLN A 3 -21.50 -26.46 9.27
C GLN A 3 -22.53 -25.38 9.64
N PRO A 4 -23.56 -25.69 10.42
CA PRO A 4 -24.51 -24.67 10.86
C PRO A 4 -23.79 -23.63 11.70
N LEU A 5 -24.11 -22.36 11.45
CA LEU A 5 -23.54 -21.24 12.21
C LEU A 5 -23.88 -21.40 13.70
N PRO A 6 -22.95 -21.09 14.61
CA PRO A 6 -23.23 -21.13 16.06
C PRO A 6 -24.46 -20.31 16.41
N ALA A 7 -25.27 -20.78 17.34
CA ALA A 7 -26.49 -20.06 17.77
C ALA A 7 -26.22 -18.61 18.19
N GLY A 8 -25.08 -18.33 18.82
CA GLY A 8 -24.66 -16.99 19.17
C GLY A 8 -24.45 -16.07 17.95
N TYR A 9 -24.04 -16.59 16.79
CA TYR A 9 -23.89 -15.80 15.58
C TYR A 9 -25.25 -15.35 15.02
N VAL A 10 -26.27 -16.22 15.08
CA VAL A 10 -27.63 -15.88 14.66
C VAL A 10 -28.18 -14.76 15.55
N GLN A 11 -28.07 -14.91 16.87
CA GLN A 11 -28.49 -13.90 17.85
C GLN A 11 -27.76 -12.57 17.66
N PHE A 12 -26.46 -12.61 17.39
CA PHE A 12 -25.67 -11.39 17.10
C PHE A 12 -26.17 -10.69 15.83
N LYS A 13 -26.50 -11.44 14.79
CA LYS A 13 -27.02 -10.89 13.55
C LYS A 13 -28.40 -10.26 13.71
N GLU A 14 -29.26 -10.86 14.52
CA GLU A 14 -30.57 -10.29 14.90
C GLU A 14 -30.38 -9.00 15.71
N LEU A 15 -29.46 -8.98 16.68
CA LEU A 15 -29.14 -7.78 17.45
C LEU A 15 -28.66 -6.64 16.56
N LEU A 16 -27.77 -6.89 15.60
CA LEU A 16 -27.29 -5.87 14.65
C LEU A 16 -28.41 -5.20 13.86
N ASN A 17 -29.51 -5.91 13.61
CA ASN A 17 -30.66 -5.39 12.87
C ASN A 17 -31.63 -4.57 13.77
N THR A 18 -31.50 -4.67 15.09
CA THR A 18 -32.44 -4.05 16.05
C THR A 18 -31.85 -2.85 16.79
N VAL A 19 -30.51 -2.70 16.81
CA VAL A 19 -29.85 -1.58 17.49
C VAL A 19 -29.38 -0.52 16.53
N PRO A 20 -29.47 0.77 16.85
CA PRO A 20 -28.87 1.84 16.07
C PRO A 20 -27.34 1.66 16.04
N LEU A 21 -26.79 1.52 14.84
CA LEU A 21 -25.34 1.50 14.67
C LEU A 21 -24.84 2.92 14.37
N PRO A 22 -23.69 3.33 14.89
CA PRO A 22 -23.08 4.60 14.49
C PRO A 22 -22.81 4.55 12.99
N SER A 23 -23.18 5.63 12.31
CA SER A 23 -23.02 5.71 10.86
C SER A 23 -21.56 5.59 10.41
N HIS A 24 -20.64 6.13 11.20
CA HIS A 24 -19.21 6.14 10.89
C HIS A 24 -18.39 6.29 12.18
N SER A 25 -17.22 5.64 12.22
CA SER A 25 -16.22 5.88 13.25
C SER A 25 -15.25 6.95 12.77
N MET A 26 -15.55 8.21 13.09
CA MET A 26 -14.76 9.36 12.63
C MET A 26 -14.59 10.38 13.77
N PHE A 27 -13.39 10.94 13.86
CA PHE A 27 -13.07 11.96 14.85
C PHE A 27 -12.21 13.06 14.23
N ASN A 28 -12.51 14.33 14.55
CA ASN A 28 -11.76 15.51 14.10
C ASN A 28 -11.57 15.55 12.59
N ILE A 29 -12.66 15.63 11.85
CA ILE A 29 -12.66 15.68 10.39
C ILE A 29 -13.11 17.05 9.89
N THR A 30 -12.52 17.51 8.77
CA THR A 30 -12.88 18.77 8.12
C THR A 30 -13.03 18.56 6.63
N ASN A 31 -14.16 18.95 6.06
CA ASN A 31 -14.42 18.87 4.61
C ASN A 31 -14.12 17.48 4.02
N CYS A 32 -14.70 16.44 4.63
CA CYS A 32 -14.49 15.05 4.20
C CYS A 32 -15.82 14.39 3.85
N HIS A 33 -15.84 13.68 2.73
CA HIS A 33 -17.04 13.00 2.23
C HIS A 33 -16.78 11.51 2.00
N TYR A 34 -17.75 10.67 2.38
CA TYR A 34 -17.69 9.21 2.24
C TYR A 34 -16.48 8.58 2.91
N CYS A 35 -16.01 9.17 4.01
CA CYS A 35 -14.91 8.62 4.80
C CYS A 35 -15.43 7.73 5.92
N THR A 36 -14.63 6.75 6.35
CA THR A 36 -14.98 5.85 7.47
C THR A 36 -13.75 5.35 8.20
N ASN A 37 -13.86 5.10 9.51
CA ASN A 37 -12.74 4.73 10.38
C ASN A 37 -11.53 5.67 10.21
N ALA A 38 -11.79 6.96 10.32
CA ALA A 38 -10.77 7.97 10.05
C ALA A 38 -10.73 9.03 11.14
N ASN A 39 -9.52 9.51 11.45
CA ASN A 39 -9.33 10.57 12.42
C ASN A 39 -8.30 11.61 11.96
N ASN A 40 -8.51 12.88 12.38
CA ASN A 40 -7.62 13.98 12.01
C ASN A 40 -7.38 14.09 10.50
N ILE A 41 -8.45 14.04 9.71
CA ILE A 41 -8.35 14.14 8.25
C ILE A 41 -9.02 15.41 7.73
N LYS A 42 -8.49 15.94 6.62
CA LYS A 42 -8.95 17.18 6.02
C LYS A 42 -8.99 17.10 4.50
N ASN A 43 -10.06 17.64 3.88
CA ASN A 43 -10.26 17.66 2.44
C ASN A 43 -10.12 16.26 1.80
N CYS A 44 -10.76 15.26 2.37
CA CYS A 44 -10.64 13.89 1.92
C CYS A 44 -11.94 13.34 1.31
N TYR A 45 -11.82 12.46 0.33
CA TYR A 45 -12.94 11.82 -0.34
C TYR A 45 -12.73 10.31 -0.49
N LEU A 46 -13.73 9.50 -0.09
CA LEU A 46 -13.68 8.04 -0.15
C LEU A 46 -12.42 7.45 0.51
N VAL A 47 -12.20 7.79 1.77
CA VAL A 47 -11.03 7.32 2.54
C VAL A 47 -11.48 6.40 3.66
N ARG A 48 -10.82 5.25 3.80
CA ARG A 48 -11.11 4.25 4.82
C ARG A 48 -9.87 3.88 5.63
N GLY A 49 -10.00 3.94 6.96
CA GLY A 49 -8.92 3.53 7.85
C GLY A 49 -7.72 4.50 7.84
N ALA A 50 -7.96 5.81 7.83
CA ALA A 50 -6.92 6.81 7.71
C ALA A 50 -6.74 7.65 8.97
N SER A 51 -5.51 8.14 9.16
CA SER A 51 -5.18 9.07 10.23
C SER A 51 -4.20 10.13 9.76
N TYR A 52 -4.43 11.40 10.15
CA TYR A 52 -3.55 12.53 9.81
C TYR A 52 -3.32 12.71 8.31
N THR A 53 -4.37 12.52 7.50
CA THR A 53 -4.31 12.55 6.04
C THR A 53 -5.00 13.81 5.52
N GLU A 54 -4.38 14.50 4.57
CA GLU A 54 -4.89 15.73 3.98
C GLU A 54 -4.93 15.70 2.46
N ASP A 55 -5.91 16.42 1.87
CA ASP A 55 -6.02 16.68 0.43
C ASP A 55 -5.94 15.40 -0.43
N SER A 56 -6.61 14.34 0.01
CA SER A 56 -6.41 12.99 -0.54
C SER A 56 -7.74 12.30 -0.85
N ALA A 57 -7.72 11.35 -1.80
CA ALA A 57 -8.91 10.60 -2.15
C ALA A 57 -8.62 9.14 -2.53
N TYR A 58 -9.65 8.27 -2.38
CA TYR A 58 -9.59 6.85 -2.73
C TYR A 58 -8.48 6.09 -2.02
N LEU A 59 -8.36 6.30 -0.69
CA LEU A 59 -7.32 5.67 0.12
C LEU A 59 -7.90 4.60 1.03
N ILE A 60 -7.14 3.52 1.20
CA ILE A 60 -7.46 2.45 2.15
C ILE A 60 -6.24 2.17 3.02
N TRP A 61 -6.41 2.26 4.37
CA TRP A 61 -5.36 2.04 5.37
C TRP A 61 -4.16 2.97 5.19
N ASP A 62 -4.42 4.25 5.31
CA ASP A 62 -3.43 5.30 5.12
C ASP A 62 -3.08 6.02 6.42
N GLN A 63 -1.83 6.43 6.58
CA GLN A 63 -1.36 7.20 7.73
C GLN A 63 -0.47 8.36 7.33
N SER A 64 -0.81 9.57 7.82
CA SER A 64 0.03 10.76 7.70
C SER A 64 0.43 11.11 6.26
N SER A 65 -0.47 10.90 5.31
CA SER A 65 -0.21 11.17 3.89
C SER A 65 -0.87 12.46 3.43
N LYS A 66 -0.31 13.04 2.40
CA LYS A 66 -0.78 14.30 1.82
C LYS A 66 -0.75 14.27 0.30
N GLN A 67 -1.83 14.77 -0.31
CA GLN A 67 -1.97 14.81 -1.77
C GLN A 67 -1.73 13.42 -2.41
N CYS A 68 -2.34 12.41 -1.81
CA CYS A 68 -2.28 11.03 -2.30
C CYS A 68 -3.62 10.63 -2.92
N LEU A 69 -3.55 9.85 -3.99
CA LEU A 69 -4.73 9.41 -4.72
C LEU A 69 -4.61 7.92 -5.07
N ASP A 70 -5.76 7.20 -4.97
CA ASP A 70 -5.91 5.83 -5.44
C ASP A 70 -4.84 4.87 -4.90
N SER A 71 -4.58 4.93 -3.58
CA SER A 71 -3.49 4.20 -2.95
C SER A 71 -3.97 3.33 -1.78
N HIS A 72 -3.25 2.24 -1.55
CA HIS A 72 -3.58 1.24 -0.53
C HIS A 72 -2.39 0.97 0.38
N MET A 73 -2.61 1.02 1.70
CA MET A 73 -1.57 0.79 2.72
C MET A 73 -0.37 1.74 2.58
N THR A 74 -0.64 3.04 2.53
CA THR A 74 0.42 4.05 2.48
C THR A 74 0.68 4.64 3.86
N ASN A 75 1.92 5.02 4.11
CA ASN A 75 2.30 5.66 5.35
C ASN A 75 3.33 6.77 5.09
N ARG A 76 3.00 7.99 5.52
CA ARG A 76 3.86 9.17 5.34
C ARG A 76 4.28 9.39 3.88
N CYS A 77 3.32 9.25 2.98
CA CYS A 77 3.55 9.51 1.56
C CYS A 77 3.02 10.89 1.16
N GLU A 78 3.68 11.52 0.22
CA GLU A 78 3.28 12.82 -0.29
C GLU A 78 3.36 12.84 -1.82
N LEU A 79 2.39 13.52 -2.47
CA LEU A 79 2.31 13.67 -3.93
C LEU A 79 2.36 12.32 -4.67
N SER A 80 1.56 11.37 -4.25
CA SER A 80 1.67 9.98 -4.70
C SER A 80 0.36 9.46 -5.30
N TYR A 81 0.45 8.57 -6.30
CA TYR A 81 -0.69 8.02 -6.99
C TYR A 81 -0.55 6.54 -7.35
N GLY A 82 -1.60 5.77 -7.13
CA GLY A 82 -1.69 4.38 -7.58
C GLY A 82 -0.73 3.42 -6.87
N ASN A 83 -0.37 3.70 -5.62
CA ASN A 83 0.63 2.91 -4.90
C ASN A 83 0.01 1.84 -4.00
N VAL A 84 0.76 0.77 -3.78
CA VAL A 84 0.41 -0.28 -2.84
C VAL A 84 1.56 -0.50 -1.87
N ASN A 85 1.26 -0.45 -0.57
CA ASN A 85 2.21 -0.73 0.51
C ASN A 85 3.51 0.09 0.40
N THR A 86 3.38 1.42 0.35
CA THR A 86 4.52 2.33 0.29
C THR A 86 4.66 3.12 1.58
N THR A 87 5.91 3.30 2.03
CA THR A 87 6.20 3.95 3.30
C THR A 87 7.27 5.03 3.13
N THR A 88 7.02 6.22 3.67
CA THR A 88 7.95 7.36 3.67
C THR A 88 8.43 7.70 2.25
N CYS A 89 7.48 7.78 1.31
CA CYS A 89 7.78 8.04 -0.08
C CYS A 89 7.28 9.42 -0.53
N TYR A 90 7.99 10.01 -1.47
CA TYR A 90 7.65 11.31 -2.06
C TYR A 90 7.65 11.23 -3.57
N ARG A 91 6.57 11.72 -4.20
CA ARG A 91 6.37 11.69 -5.66
C ARG A 91 6.57 10.28 -6.23
N THR A 92 5.77 9.36 -5.71
CA THR A 92 5.82 7.94 -6.06
C THR A 92 4.57 7.57 -6.82
N PHE A 93 4.74 6.94 -7.99
CA PHE A 93 3.63 6.62 -8.88
C PHE A 93 3.61 5.15 -9.27
N PHE A 94 2.46 4.48 -9.12
CA PHE A 94 2.22 3.09 -9.53
C PHE A 94 3.27 2.11 -9.01
N SER A 95 3.73 2.31 -7.80
CA SER A 95 4.81 1.53 -7.20
C SER A 95 4.29 0.64 -6.07
N VAL A 96 4.96 -0.48 -5.85
CA VAL A 96 4.54 -1.54 -4.91
C VAL A 96 5.68 -1.90 -3.98
N ASP A 97 5.39 -2.03 -2.67
CA ASP A 97 6.38 -2.45 -1.66
C ASP A 97 7.65 -1.60 -1.63
N CYS A 98 7.50 -0.27 -1.73
CA CYS A 98 8.62 0.66 -1.73
C CYS A 98 8.72 1.44 -0.42
N GLU A 99 9.95 1.66 0.03
CA GLU A 99 10.23 2.35 1.29
C GLU A 99 11.31 3.42 1.11
N SER A 100 11.09 4.60 1.71
CA SER A 100 12.05 5.71 1.71
C SER A 100 12.53 6.11 0.30
N CYS A 101 11.62 6.11 -0.66
CA CYS A 101 11.92 6.39 -2.05
C CYS A 101 11.40 7.78 -2.48
N HIS A 102 12.12 8.40 -3.41
CA HIS A 102 11.79 9.70 -3.98
C HIS A 102 11.77 9.66 -5.50
N GLU A 103 10.78 10.31 -6.13
CA GLU A 103 10.71 10.42 -7.59
C GLU A 103 10.79 9.06 -8.30
N ILE A 104 10.00 8.09 -7.86
CA ILE A 104 9.99 6.77 -8.49
C ILE A 104 8.67 6.48 -9.20
N VAL A 105 8.75 5.79 -10.31
CA VAL A 105 7.59 5.41 -11.13
C VAL A 105 7.69 3.95 -11.52
N LEU A 106 6.59 3.20 -11.33
CA LEU A 106 6.51 1.78 -11.70
C LEU A 106 7.66 0.94 -11.10
N CYS A 107 7.97 1.19 -9.82
CA CYS A 107 9.00 0.42 -9.11
C CYS A 107 8.38 -0.58 -8.13
N LYS A 108 9.08 -1.68 -7.89
CA LYS A 108 8.66 -2.72 -6.94
C LYS A 108 9.79 -3.11 -6.00
N ASP A 109 9.45 -3.45 -4.75
CA ASP A 109 10.42 -3.96 -3.76
C ASP A 109 11.68 -3.09 -3.61
N SER A 110 11.57 -1.78 -3.67
CA SER A 110 12.73 -0.88 -3.70
C SER A 110 12.83 -0.06 -2.41
N VAL A 111 14.05 0.13 -1.90
CA VAL A 111 14.31 0.85 -0.66
C VAL A 111 15.40 1.91 -0.85
N GLY A 112 15.15 3.14 -0.36
CA GLY A 112 16.12 4.22 -0.38
C GLY A 112 16.49 4.68 -1.81
N CYS A 113 15.61 4.51 -2.77
CA CYS A 113 15.88 4.82 -4.17
C CYS A 113 15.40 6.21 -4.56
N ASN A 114 16.08 6.80 -5.53
CA ASN A 114 15.79 8.14 -6.02
C ASN A 114 15.86 8.19 -7.55
N ASN A 115 14.86 8.81 -8.19
CA ASN A 115 14.81 8.89 -9.65
C ASN A 115 14.98 7.51 -10.32
N CYS A 116 14.06 6.59 -10.05
CA CYS A 116 14.08 5.26 -10.64
C CYS A 116 12.77 4.97 -11.37
N PHE A 117 12.85 4.26 -12.47
CA PHE A 117 11.72 3.95 -13.34
C PHE A 117 11.67 2.47 -13.70
N GLY A 118 10.49 1.83 -13.61
CA GLY A 118 10.25 0.47 -14.06
C GLY A 118 11.07 -0.62 -13.35
N SER A 119 11.75 -0.29 -12.28
CA SER A 119 12.79 -1.12 -11.66
C SER A 119 12.27 -1.94 -10.47
N VAL A 120 12.96 -3.03 -10.18
CA VAL A 120 12.57 -3.95 -9.09
C VAL A 120 13.77 -4.33 -8.21
N GLY A 121 13.52 -4.45 -6.90
CA GLY A 121 14.50 -4.96 -5.95
C GLY A 121 15.71 -4.07 -5.68
N LEU A 122 15.63 -2.78 -5.99
CA LEU A 122 16.74 -1.85 -5.83
C LEU A 122 16.95 -1.43 -4.37
N ARG A 123 18.20 -1.19 -3.99
CA ARG A 123 18.59 -0.68 -2.68
C ARG A 123 19.57 0.48 -2.82
N ASN A 124 19.17 1.67 -2.32
CA ASN A 124 19.99 2.88 -2.32
C ASN A 124 20.58 3.22 -3.71
N LYS A 125 19.72 3.18 -4.73
CA LYS A 125 20.10 3.46 -6.12
C LYS A 125 19.44 4.73 -6.65
N SER A 126 20.13 5.38 -7.59
CA SER A 126 19.62 6.57 -8.27
C SER A 126 19.83 6.48 -9.77
N TYR A 127 18.87 7.03 -10.53
CA TYR A 127 18.90 7.08 -11.99
C TYR A 127 18.93 5.71 -12.67
N TYR A 128 18.04 4.82 -12.22
CA TYR A 128 17.88 3.49 -12.79
C TYR A 128 16.59 3.40 -13.63
N ILE A 129 16.69 2.82 -14.82
CA ILE A 129 15.53 2.45 -15.65
C ILE A 129 15.64 0.96 -15.96
N PHE A 130 14.59 0.18 -15.63
CA PHE A 130 14.56 -1.28 -15.81
C PHE A 130 15.84 -1.95 -15.28
N ASN A 131 16.23 -1.61 -14.06
CA ASN A 131 17.43 -2.09 -13.36
C ASN A 131 18.78 -1.76 -14.03
N LYS A 132 18.81 -0.87 -15.03
CA LYS A 132 20.05 -0.38 -15.66
C LYS A 132 20.36 1.02 -15.16
N SER A 133 21.64 1.27 -14.83
CA SER A 133 22.15 2.56 -14.38
C SER A 133 22.37 3.53 -15.54
N TYR A 134 22.06 4.79 -15.33
CA TYR A 134 22.28 5.88 -16.28
C TYR A 134 22.91 7.08 -15.57
N THR A 135 23.46 8.02 -16.33
CA THR A 135 23.76 9.36 -15.80
C THR A 135 22.43 10.11 -15.55
N LYS A 136 22.48 11.19 -14.80
CA LYS A 136 21.29 12.02 -14.53
C LYS A 136 20.66 12.53 -15.83
N GLU A 137 21.50 13.01 -16.73
CA GLU A 137 21.10 13.58 -18.03
C GLU A 137 20.48 12.52 -18.96
N GLU A 138 21.09 11.35 -19.04
CA GLU A 138 20.55 10.23 -19.80
C GLU A 138 19.22 9.73 -19.24
N TYR A 139 19.11 9.64 -17.90
CA TYR A 139 17.88 9.26 -17.23
C TYR A 139 16.74 10.21 -17.57
N GLN A 140 16.97 11.51 -17.43
CA GLN A 140 15.96 12.53 -17.72
C GLN A 140 15.47 12.44 -19.16
N LYS A 141 16.39 12.39 -20.11
CA LYS A 141 16.06 12.26 -21.54
C LYS A 141 15.24 11.01 -21.85
N LYS A 142 15.64 9.85 -21.28
CA LYS A 142 14.92 8.59 -21.51
C LYS A 142 13.52 8.58 -20.90
N VAL A 143 13.34 9.19 -19.73
CA VAL A 143 12.01 9.30 -19.11
C VAL A 143 11.11 10.26 -19.90
N GLU A 144 11.65 11.35 -20.45
CA GLU A 144 10.91 12.23 -21.36
C GLU A 144 10.48 11.51 -22.64
N ASP A 145 11.35 10.68 -23.21
CA ASP A 145 11.08 9.87 -24.42
C ASP A 145 9.92 8.88 -24.22
N PHE A 146 9.60 8.47 -22.98
CA PHE A 146 8.46 7.60 -22.69
C PHE A 146 7.10 8.27 -22.91
N ASN A 147 7.04 9.59 -23.03
CA ASN A 147 5.82 10.35 -23.27
C ASN A 147 4.67 9.96 -22.34
N LEU A 148 4.93 9.98 -21.03
CA LEU A 148 3.98 9.56 -20.00
C LEU A 148 2.68 10.39 -19.93
N GLY A 149 2.60 11.50 -20.65
CA GLY A 149 1.39 12.28 -20.80
C GLY A 149 0.35 11.65 -21.73
N SER A 150 0.73 10.68 -22.55
CA SER A 150 -0.17 9.88 -23.37
C SER A 150 -0.64 8.65 -22.61
N ASN A 151 -1.96 8.45 -22.49
CA ASN A 151 -2.50 7.25 -21.84
C ASN A 151 -2.05 5.96 -22.53
N GLN A 152 -2.00 5.95 -23.86
CA GLN A 152 -1.55 4.78 -24.61
C GLN A 152 -0.09 4.45 -24.27
N SER A 153 0.82 5.42 -24.39
CA SER A 153 2.24 5.24 -24.07
C SER A 153 2.44 4.81 -22.61
N PHE A 154 1.66 5.37 -21.69
CA PHE A 154 1.71 4.98 -20.29
C PHE A 154 1.28 3.52 -20.07
N GLN A 155 0.22 3.04 -20.70
CA GLN A 155 -0.21 1.64 -20.57
C GLN A 155 0.85 0.67 -21.16
N GLU A 156 1.41 1.00 -22.31
CA GLU A 156 2.47 0.19 -22.93
C GLU A 156 3.71 0.06 -22.04
N ILE A 157 4.17 1.17 -21.45
CA ILE A 157 5.35 1.16 -20.56
C ILE A 157 5.04 0.49 -19.20
N LYS A 158 3.81 0.61 -18.71
CA LYS A 158 3.33 -0.08 -17.52
C LYS A 158 3.34 -1.59 -17.70
N GLU A 159 2.88 -2.09 -18.83
CA GLU A 159 2.97 -3.51 -19.16
C GLU A 159 4.41 -4.01 -19.27
N GLN A 160 5.29 -3.21 -19.87
CA GLN A 160 6.72 -3.52 -19.92
C GLN A 160 7.34 -3.60 -18.53
N ALA A 161 7.00 -2.67 -17.63
CA ALA A 161 7.48 -2.69 -16.25
C ALA A 161 6.99 -3.94 -15.50
N TYR A 162 5.73 -4.31 -15.66
CA TYR A 162 5.18 -5.50 -15.01
C TYR A 162 5.82 -6.80 -15.54
N LYS A 163 6.07 -6.89 -16.84
CA LYS A 163 6.82 -8.01 -17.41
C LYS A 163 8.24 -8.07 -16.88
N HIS A 164 8.92 -6.92 -16.82
CA HIS A 164 10.27 -6.84 -16.25
C HIS A 164 10.32 -7.29 -14.78
N TRP A 165 9.31 -6.97 -13.97
CA TRP A 165 9.26 -7.43 -12.58
C TRP A 165 9.18 -8.96 -12.46
N LEU A 166 8.57 -9.64 -13.43
CA LEU A 166 8.48 -11.10 -13.44
C LEU A 166 9.80 -11.81 -13.74
N ASP A 167 10.77 -11.11 -14.34
CA ASP A 167 12.10 -11.65 -14.59
C ASP A 167 12.96 -11.75 -13.30
N TYR A 168 12.46 -11.19 -12.20
CA TYR A 168 13.16 -11.19 -10.91
C TYR A 168 12.44 -12.03 -9.86
N PRO A 169 13.18 -12.66 -8.94
CA PRO A 169 12.59 -13.44 -7.87
C PRO A 169 11.62 -12.61 -7.02
N ASN A 170 10.42 -13.11 -6.81
CA ASN A 170 9.51 -12.55 -5.83
C ASN A 170 9.82 -13.10 -4.44
N LYS A 171 9.63 -12.29 -3.40
CA LYS A 171 9.73 -12.76 -2.02
C LYS A 171 8.65 -13.81 -1.75
N PHE A 172 9.04 -14.86 -1.06
CA PHE A 172 8.09 -15.87 -0.58
C PHE A 172 7.15 -15.29 0.49
N ILE A 173 7.66 -14.41 1.32
CA ILE A 173 6.93 -13.71 2.38
C ILE A 173 7.54 -12.33 2.62
N HIS A 174 6.71 -11.33 2.79
CA HIS A 174 7.13 -10.02 3.28
C HIS A 174 7.07 -10.04 4.81
N GLY A 175 8.21 -9.92 5.45
CA GLY A 175 8.28 -9.94 6.91
C GLY A 175 9.68 -10.19 7.45
N TYR A 176 9.81 -10.09 8.78
CA TYR A 176 11.05 -10.33 9.50
C TYR A 176 10.78 -10.81 10.94
N HIS A 177 11.79 -11.40 11.58
CA HIS A 177 11.76 -11.92 12.95
C HIS A 177 10.58 -12.89 13.21
N ASN A 178 10.34 -13.78 12.27
CA ASN A 178 9.25 -14.74 12.33
C ASN A 178 9.77 -16.16 12.60
N THR A 179 8.99 -16.95 13.32
CA THR A 179 9.21 -18.38 13.53
C THR A 179 7.94 -19.14 13.25
N ASP A 180 7.99 -20.12 12.35
CA ASP A 180 6.86 -20.97 11.99
C ASP A 180 5.59 -20.20 11.61
N VAL A 181 5.70 -19.36 10.58
CA VAL A 181 4.57 -18.55 10.08
C VAL A 181 4.17 -18.95 8.65
N SER A 182 2.93 -18.65 8.26
CA SER A 182 2.47 -18.72 6.86
C SER A 182 1.48 -17.61 6.55
N GLY A 183 1.60 -17.06 5.34
CA GLY A 183 0.84 -15.89 4.88
C GLY A 183 1.78 -14.81 4.35
N ASP A 184 1.38 -13.54 4.44
CA ASP A 184 2.23 -12.43 3.96
C ASP A 184 2.11 -11.19 4.85
N TYR A 185 3.12 -10.31 4.79
CA TYR A 185 3.25 -9.12 5.65
C TYR A 185 3.18 -9.47 7.14
N ILE A 186 3.99 -10.45 7.55
CA ILE A 186 4.04 -10.94 8.94
C ILE A 186 5.34 -10.51 9.59
N TYR A 187 5.25 -9.90 10.76
CA TYR A 187 6.39 -9.33 11.47
C TYR A 187 6.38 -9.76 12.93
N ASN A 188 7.57 -10.03 13.50
CA ASN A 188 7.76 -10.35 14.93
C ASN A 188 6.76 -11.38 15.46
N SER A 189 6.46 -12.41 14.68
CA SER A 189 5.37 -13.35 14.99
C SER A 189 5.86 -14.79 15.07
N LYS A 190 5.16 -15.61 15.86
CA LYS A 190 5.51 -17.00 16.09
C LYS A 190 4.28 -17.90 16.00
N ASN A 191 4.44 -19.08 15.38
CA ASN A 191 3.36 -20.08 15.22
C ASN A 191 2.05 -19.44 14.70
N THR A 192 2.16 -18.56 13.71
CA THR A 192 1.02 -17.82 13.16
C THR A 192 0.77 -18.25 11.71
N LYS A 193 -0.38 -18.83 11.44
CA LYS A 193 -0.69 -19.50 10.14
C LYS A 193 -1.80 -18.81 9.37
N ASN A 194 -1.68 -18.83 8.03
CA ASN A 194 -2.70 -18.31 7.11
C ASN A 194 -3.14 -16.89 7.47
N SER A 195 -2.17 -16.04 7.80
CA SER A 195 -2.40 -14.71 8.32
C SER A 195 -1.83 -13.64 7.39
N PHE A 196 -2.40 -12.45 7.44
CA PHE A 196 -2.02 -11.37 6.55
C PHE A 196 -1.94 -10.04 7.31
N ARG A 197 -0.82 -9.32 7.15
CA ARG A 197 -0.58 -8.02 7.78
C ARG A 197 -0.72 -8.07 9.31
N VAL A 198 0.17 -8.82 9.93
CA VAL A 198 0.20 -8.96 11.38
C VAL A 198 1.57 -8.67 11.96
N ASN A 199 1.59 -8.15 13.17
CA ASN A 199 2.81 -7.84 13.91
C ASN A 199 2.65 -8.23 15.39
N GLY A 200 3.65 -8.90 15.97
CA GLY A 200 3.65 -9.25 17.38
C GLY A 200 2.61 -10.31 17.80
N VAL A 201 2.28 -11.27 16.92
CA VAL A 201 1.23 -12.26 17.17
C VAL A 201 1.81 -13.65 17.37
N GLU A 202 1.32 -14.38 18.36
CA GLU A 202 1.71 -15.77 18.65
C GLU A 202 0.50 -16.71 18.65
N ASP A 203 0.77 -18.00 18.36
CA ASP A 203 -0.17 -19.14 18.45
C ASP A 203 -1.54 -18.89 17.81
N SER A 204 -1.55 -18.36 16.61
CA SER A 204 -2.76 -17.84 15.98
C SER A 204 -2.94 -18.30 14.53
N LYS A 205 -4.20 -18.29 14.05
CA LYS A 205 -4.53 -18.64 12.66
C LYS A 205 -5.62 -17.73 12.11
N PHE A 206 -5.56 -17.47 10.79
CA PHE A 206 -6.60 -16.73 10.07
C PHE A 206 -6.79 -15.30 10.58
N ILE A 207 -5.71 -14.64 10.94
CA ILE A 207 -5.71 -13.27 11.44
C ILE A 207 -5.39 -12.30 10.30
N GLN A 208 -6.05 -11.15 10.31
CA GLN A 208 -5.80 -10.09 9.36
C GLN A 208 -5.81 -8.72 10.04
N ASN A 209 -4.83 -7.86 9.67
CA ASN A 209 -4.73 -6.46 10.11
C ASN A 209 -4.60 -6.28 11.63
N ILE A 210 -3.74 -7.04 12.28
CA ILE A 210 -3.32 -6.85 13.68
C ILE A 210 -1.93 -6.21 13.68
N LEU A 211 -1.85 -4.97 14.10
CA LEU A 211 -0.60 -4.23 14.27
C LEU A 211 -0.52 -3.78 15.73
N THR A 212 0.34 -4.43 16.50
CA THR A 212 0.60 -4.10 17.91
C THR A 212 1.77 -3.12 18.04
#